data_5adbdad5fe241b39b8e3ebfa400fc3ff
#
_entry.id   5adbdad5fe241b39b8e3ebfa400fc3ff
#
_cell.length_a   1.000
_cell.length_b   1.000
_cell.length_c   1.000
_cell.angle_alpha   90.00
_cell.angle_beta   90.00
_cell.angle_gamma   90.00
#
_symmetry.space_group_name_H-M   'P 1'
#
loop_
_entity.id
_entity.type
_entity.pdbx_description
1 polymer ?
#
loop_
_entity_poly.entity_id
_entity_poly.type
_entity_poly.pdbx_seq_one_letter_code
_entity_poly.pdbx_strand_id
1 'polypeptide(L)'
;MATVENLFAAIENRISCYSLTNKSPISDERIHQIINDTVKHTPSASNVQSTRAVVLVKHEHEKLWDIGDAQVKKTMPEPAYHALAPRIQGFKAAYGTVLWFEDQAALDTLKTKNPGIQHVIPDWSQHTNGMHQFIAWTALELEGLGANLQHYSFMADFSKEVLEAWNLPRTWVLHSQLVFGQPADGLKRSRERTYAPLEERVKFIGS
;
A
#
# COMPACT_ATOMS: atom_id res chain seq x y z
N MET A 1 -16.69 0.14 22.63
CA MET A 1 -16.07 1.47 22.36
C MET A 1 -14.64 1.22 21.88
N ALA A 2 -14.13 2.04 20.95
CA ALA A 2 -12.74 1.98 20.56
C ALA A 2 -11.86 2.43 21.74
N THR A 3 -10.80 1.67 22.05
CA THR A 3 -9.84 1.99 23.13
C THR A 3 -8.43 2.05 22.55
N VAL A 4 -7.51 2.66 23.28
CA VAL A 4 -6.09 2.72 22.90
C VAL A 4 -5.49 1.31 22.82
N GLU A 5 -5.88 0.43 23.75
CA GLU A 5 -5.44 -0.97 23.82
C GLU A 5 -5.86 -1.73 22.55
N ASN A 6 -7.11 -1.56 22.11
CA ASN A 6 -7.59 -2.20 20.89
C ASN A 6 -6.85 -1.72 19.64
N LEU A 7 -6.53 -0.42 19.57
CA LEU A 7 -5.72 0.15 18.49
C LEU A 7 -4.32 -0.48 18.46
N PHE A 8 -3.62 -0.50 19.60
CA PHE A 8 -2.28 -1.06 19.67
C PHE A 8 -2.26 -2.58 19.46
N ALA A 9 -3.27 -3.31 19.93
CA ALA A 9 -3.41 -4.73 19.63
C ALA A 9 -3.53 -5.00 18.12
N ALA A 10 -4.33 -4.19 17.39
CA ALA A 10 -4.43 -4.30 15.94
C ALA A 10 -3.09 -3.99 15.24
N ILE A 11 -2.38 -2.94 15.68
CA ILE A 11 -1.07 -2.55 15.14
C ILE A 11 -0.01 -3.64 15.41
N GLU A 12 -0.01 -4.21 16.59
CA GLU A 12 0.92 -5.26 16.98
C GLU A 12 0.67 -6.56 16.20
N ASN A 13 -0.59 -6.92 15.98
CA ASN A 13 -0.97 -8.11 15.23
C ASN A 13 -0.67 -8.01 13.74
N ARG A 14 -0.73 -6.80 13.15
CA ARG A 14 -0.45 -6.59 11.72
C ARG A 14 0.95 -7.11 11.33
N ILE A 15 0.99 -7.98 10.33
CA ILE A 15 2.22 -8.60 9.82
C ILE A 15 2.31 -8.51 8.29
N SER A 16 3.51 -8.67 7.73
CA SER A 16 3.69 -8.90 6.31
C SER A 16 3.44 -10.38 6.01
N CYS A 17 2.31 -10.70 5.41
CA CYS A 17 1.92 -12.05 5.02
C CYS A 17 2.19 -12.26 3.54
N TYR A 18 3.05 -13.22 3.18
CA TYR A 18 3.42 -13.53 1.80
C TYR A 18 2.78 -14.80 1.27
N SER A 19 2.35 -15.71 2.15
CA SER A 19 1.62 -16.93 1.79
C SER A 19 0.13 -16.63 1.69
N LEU A 20 -0.26 -16.04 0.55
CA LEU A 20 -1.63 -15.60 0.29
C LEU A 20 -2.27 -16.50 -0.78
N THR A 21 -3.60 -16.65 -0.70
CA THR A 21 -4.41 -17.34 -1.68
C THR A 21 -5.32 -16.37 -2.43
N ASN A 22 -5.87 -16.82 -3.56
CA ASN A 22 -6.86 -16.09 -4.35
C ASN A 22 -8.28 -16.12 -3.75
N LYS A 23 -8.38 -16.29 -2.43
CA LYS A 23 -9.63 -16.28 -1.67
C LYS A 23 -9.71 -15.05 -0.77
N SER A 24 -10.93 -14.68 -0.40
CA SER A 24 -11.21 -13.65 0.58
C SER A 24 -12.24 -14.16 1.59
N PRO A 25 -12.04 -13.93 2.91
CA PRO A 25 -13.04 -14.26 3.93
C PRO A 25 -14.20 -13.25 3.98
N ILE A 26 -14.08 -12.13 3.28
CA ILE A 26 -15.10 -11.07 3.20
C ILE A 26 -15.47 -10.76 1.75
N SER A 27 -16.59 -10.08 1.54
CA SER A 27 -17.07 -9.71 0.21
C SER A 27 -16.26 -8.56 -0.42
N ASP A 28 -16.35 -8.43 -1.75
CA ASP A 28 -15.73 -7.31 -2.50
C ASP A 28 -16.29 -5.97 -2.02
N GLU A 29 -17.59 -5.90 -1.69
CA GLU A 29 -18.25 -4.70 -1.16
C GLU A 29 -17.66 -4.30 0.21
N ARG A 30 -17.33 -5.29 1.06
CA ARG A 30 -16.70 -5.01 2.35
C ARG A 30 -15.28 -4.49 2.18
N ILE A 31 -14.51 -5.07 1.26
CA ILE A 31 -13.17 -4.56 0.90
C ILE A 31 -13.27 -3.11 0.41
N HIS A 32 -14.21 -2.86 -0.51
CA HIS A 32 -14.44 -1.51 -1.04
C HIS A 32 -14.80 -0.50 0.06
N GLN A 33 -15.68 -0.90 1.00
CA GLN A 33 -16.03 -0.05 2.14
C GLN A 33 -14.81 0.29 3.00
N ILE A 34 -13.95 -0.68 3.33
CA ILE A 34 -12.73 -0.47 4.11
C ILE A 34 -11.82 0.55 3.43
N ILE A 35 -11.62 0.43 2.11
CA ILE A 35 -10.76 1.36 1.37
C ILE A 35 -11.39 2.75 1.29
N ASN A 36 -12.72 2.84 1.08
CA ASN A 36 -13.44 4.11 1.10
C ASN A 36 -13.32 4.81 2.46
N ASP A 37 -13.52 4.08 3.56
CA ASP A 37 -13.41 4.63 4.92
C ASP A 37 -11.96 5.05 5.21
N THR A 38 -10.97 4.27 4.74
CA THR A 38 -9.56 4.64 4.83
C THR A 38 -9.30 5.98 4.13
N VAL A 39 -9.72 6.12 2.86
CA VAL A 39 -9.48 7.35 2.09
C VAL A 39 -10.25 8.53 2.66
N LYS A 40 -11.46 8.30 3.15
CA LYS A 40 -12.33 9.34 3.71
C LYS A 40 -11.82 9.90 5.04
N HIS A 41 -11.30 9.04 5.90
CA HIS A 41 -11.00 9.40 7.30
C HIS A 41 -9.52 9.63 7.58
N THR A 42 -8.62 9.31 6.65
CA THR A 42 -7.19 9.64 6.80
C THR A 42 -6.97 11.14 6.56
N PRO A 43 -6.35 11.85 7.52
CA PRO A 43 -6.08 13.28 7.37
C PRO A 43 -5.01 13.53 6.30
N SER A 44 -5.06 14.70 5.67
CA SER A 44 -4.03 15.20 4.76
C SER A 44 -3.64 16.63 5.08
N ALA A 45 -2.41 17.02 4.73
CA ALA A 45 -1.93 18.38 4.95
C ALA A 45 -2.86 19.39 4.26
N SER A 46 -3.32 20.40 5.01
CA SER A 46 -4.29 21.40 4.53
C SER A 46 -5.55 20.78 3.91
N ASN A 47 -5.90 19.56 4.29
CA ASN A 47 -7.04 18.82 3.74
C ASN A 47 -6.99 18.72 2.20
N VAL A 48 -5.81 18.56 1.62
CA VAL A 48 -5.61 18.53 0.15
C VAL A 48 -6.25 17.33 -0.52
N GLN A 49 -6.42 16.23 0.21
CA GLN A 49 -7.08 14.99 -0.24
C GLN A 49 -6.53 14.51 -1.59
N SER A 50 -5.19 14.49 -1.73
CA SER A 50 -4.49 14.11 -2.98
C SER A 50 -4.36 12.61 -3.20
N THR A 51 -4.47 11.80 -2.13
CA THR A 51 -4.34 10.34 -2.24
C THR A 51 -5.46 9.75 -3.08
N ARG A 52 -5.11 8.81 -3.96
CA ARG A 52 -6.03 8.02 -4.78
C ARG A 52 -5.75 6.53 -4.54
N ALA A 53 -6.80 5.73 -4.54
CA ALA A 53 -6.72 4.28 -4.41
C ALA A 53 -7.42 3.61 -5.59
N VAL A 54 -6.80 2.55 -6.12
CA VAL A 54 -7.43 1.64 -7.09
C VAL A 54 -7.35 0.24 -6.53
N VAL A 55 -8.50 -0.40 -6.36
CA VAL A 55 -8.59 -1.78 -5.86
C VAL A 55 -8.74 -2.72 -7.05
N LEU A 56 -7.77 -3.58 -7.25
CA LEU A 56 -7.78 -4.61 -8.28
C LEU A 56 -7.97 -5.97 -7.60
N VAL A 57 -8.96 -6.73 -8.06
CA VAL A 57 -9.25 -8.06 -7.52
C VAL A 57 -9.35 -9.08 -8.65
N LYS A 58 -9.14 -10.36 -8.33
CA LYS A 58 -9.33 -11.47 -9.27
C LYS A 58 -8.48 -11.25 -10.54
N HIS A 59 -9.10 -11.34 -11.71
CA HIS A 59 -8.43 -11.20 -13.00
C HIS A 59 -7.69 -9.87 -13.17
N GLU A 60 -8.22 -8.74 -12.67
CA GLU A 60 -7.53 -7.45 -12.79
C GLU A 60 -6.28 -7.40 -11.90
N HIS A 61 -6.31 -8.07 -10.75
CA HIS A 61 -5.14 -8.25 -9.92
C HIS A 61 -4.07 -9.13 -10.60
N GLU A 62 -4.47 -10.24 -11.24
CA GLU A 62 -3.55 -11.10 -11.99
C GLU A 62 -2.88 -10.34 -13.14
N LYS A 63 -3.66 -9.56 -13.90
CA LYS A 63 -3.16 -8.68 -14.96
C LYS A 63 -2.11 -7.67 -14.46
N LEU A 64 -2.29 -7.09 -13.28
CA LEU A 64 -1.30 -6.21 -12.68
C LEU A 64 0.06 -6.91 -12.51
N TRP A 65 0.04 -8.12 -11.96
CA TRP A 65 1.29 -8.84 -11.70
C TRP A 65 1.89 -9.47 -12.93
N ASP A 66 1.12 -9.69 -14.01
CA ASP A 66 1.66 -10.00 -15.35
C ASP A 66 2.43 -8.81 -15.93
N ILE A 67 1.92 -7.58 -15.77
CA ILE A 67 2.66 -6.36 -16.12
C ILE A 67 3.93 -6.28 -15.27
N GLY A 68 3.84 -6.53 -13.96
CA GLY A 68 4.99 -6.52 -13.06
C GLY A 68 6.07 -7.51 -13.46
N ASP A 69 5.70 -8.75 -13.75
CA ASP A 69 6.62 -9.80 -14.20
C ASP A 69 7.33 -9.42 -15.51
N ALA A 70 6.56 -8.94 -16.50
CA ALA A 70 7.10 -8.51 -17.78
C ALA A 70 8.11 -7.35 -17.62
N GLN A 71 7.84 -6.38 -16.75
CA GLN A 71 8.73 -5.25 -16.50
C GLN A 71 10.02 -5.69 -15.78
N VAL A 72 9.92 -6.55 -14.78
CA VAL A 72 11.10 -7.09 -14.09
C VAL A 72 11.96 -7.89 -15.06
N LYS A 73 11.36 -8.75 -15.88
CA LYS A 73 12.05 -9.53 -16.90
C LYS A 73 12.77 -8.65 -17.94
N LYS A 74 12.15 -7.52 -18.33
CA LYS A 74 12.73 -6.56 -19.28
C LYS A 74 13.90 -5.77 -18.70
N THR A 75 13.84 -5.41 -17.42
CA THR A 75 14.75 -4.44 -16.81
C THR A 75 15.90 -5.08 -16.01
N MET A 76 15.75 -6.32 -15.57
CA MET A 76 16.74 -6.97 -14.72
C MET A 76 17.57 -8.02 -15.48
N PRO A 77 18.85 -8.18 -15.12
CA PRO A 77 19.65 -9.30 -15.60
C PRO A 77 18.98 -10.65 -15.29
N GLU A 78 19.14 -11.62 -16.17
CA GLU A 78 18.50 -12.95 -16.07
C GLU A 78 18.63 -13.63 -14.71
N PRO A 79 19.80 -13.66 -14.03
CA PRO A 79 19.91 -14.27 -12.70
C PRO A 79 19.06 -13.53 -11.64
N ALA A 80 18.99 -12.20 -11.72
CA ALA A 80 18.17 -11.38 -10.80
C ALA A 80 16.67 -11.59 -11.05
N TYR A 81 16.26 -11.68 -12.32
CA TYR A 81 14.88 -12.03 -12.67
C TYR A 81 14.49 -13.39 -12.11
N HIS A 82 15.30 -14.44 -12.31
CA HIS A 82 15.00 -15.77 -11.79
C HIS A 82 14.91 -15.83 -10.25
N ALA A 83 15.63 -14.97 -9.55
CA ALA A 83 15.54 -14.86 -8.09
C ALA A 83 14.23 -14.14 -7.64
N LEU A 84 13.70 -13.22 -8.44
CA LEU A 84 12.51 -12.42 -8.11
C LEU A 84 11.19 -13.01 -8.64
N ALA A 85 11.24 -13.74 -9.76
CA ALA A 85 10.05 -14.30 -10.40
C ALA A 85 9.15 -15.14 -9.45
N PRO A 86 9.66 -16.02 -8.59
CA PRO A 86 8.82 -16.75 -7.63
C PRO A 86 8.08 -15.82 -6.67
N ARG A 87 8.66 -14.69 -6.31
CA ARG A 87 8.03 -13.70 -5.43
C ARG A 87 6.88 -12.98 -6.14
N ILE A 88 7.07 -12.62 -7.41
CA ILE A 88 6.02 -12.01 -8.24
C ILE A 88 4.86 -12.99 -8.45
N GLN A 89 5.15 -14.26 -8.71
CA GLN A 89 4.12 -15.30 -8.78
C GLN A 89 3.38 -15.48 -7.46
N GLY A 90 4.06 -15.34 -6.32
CA GLY A 90 3.44 -15.31 -5.00
C GLY A 90 2.48 -14.12 -4.82
N PHE A 91 2.82 -12.95 -5.36
CA PHE A 91 1.89 -11.80 -5.34
C PHE A 91 0.69 -12.07 -6.25
N LYS A 92 0.91 -12.56 -7.48
CA LYS A 92 -0.14 -12.89 -8.43
C LYS A 92 -1.13 -13.94 -7.90
N ALA A 93 -0.68 -14.83 -7.04
CA ALA A 93 -1.52 -15.88 -6.42
C ALA A 93 -2.46 -15.33 -5.33
N ALA A 94 -2.35 -14.06 -4.93
CA ALA A 94 -3.23 -13.43 -3.94
C ALA A 94 -4.61 -13.08 -4.52
N TYR A 95 -5.50 -12.55 -3.67
CA TYR A 95 -6.86 -12.18 -4.06
C TYR A 95 -6.94 -10.84 -4.77
N GLY A 96 -6.16 -9.87 -4.29
CA GLY A 96 -6.23 -8.51 -4.79
C GLY A 96 -5.02 -7.65 -4.44
N THR A 97 -5.01 -6.45 -5.00
CA THR A 97 -4.01 -5.40 -4.71
C THR A 97 -4.70 -4.05 -4.63
N VAL A 98 -4.39 -3.27 -3.60
CA VAL A 98 -4.70 -1.84 -3.58
C VAL A 98 -3.49 -1.08 -4.12
N LEU A 99 -3.69 -0.33 -5.19
CA LEU A 99 -2.71 0.60 -5.75
C LEU A 99 -2.89 1.97 -5.07
N TRP A 100 -1.81 2.52 -4.54
CA TRP A 100 -1.81 3.81 -3.87
C TRP A 100 -1.10 4.86 -4.71
N PHE A 101 -1.80 5.95 -5.00
CA PHE A 101 -1.30 7.06 -5.81
C PHE A 101 -1.42 8.38 -5.05
N GLU A 102 -0.64 9.38 -5.53
CA GLU A 102 -0.86 10.79 -5.23
C GLU A 102 -1.19 11.55 -6.52
N ASP A 103 -2.26 12.34 -6.48
CA ASP A 103 -2.68 13.18 -7.61
C ASP A 103 -1.90 14.50 -7.61
N GLN A 104 -0.96 14.62 -8.54
CA GLN A 104 -0.11 15.79 -8.67
C GLN A 104 -0.91 17.06 -8.99
N ALA A 105 -2.05 16.96 -9.69
CA ALA A 105 -2.87 18.15 -9.97
C ALA A 105 -3.44 18.76 -8.69
N ALA A 106 -3.83 17.92 -7.71
CA ALA A 106 -4.27 18.39 -6.39
C ALA A 106 -3.11 19.04 -5.62
N LEU A 107 -1.92 18.42 -5.64
CA LEU A 107 -0.72 18.94 -4.98
C LEU A 107 -0.23 20.25 -5.60
N ASP A 108 -0.25 20.36 -6.93
CA ASP A 108 0.16 21.58 -7.63
C ASP A 108 -0.81 22.73 -7.37
N THR A 109 -2.11 22.43 -7.22
CA THR A 109 -3.09 23.42 -6.75
C THR A 109 -2.74 23.93 -5.35
N LEU A 110 -2.34 23.04 -4.43
CA LEU A 110 -1.93 23.42 -3.09
C LEU A 110 -0.64 24.23 -3.09
N LYS A 111 0.37 23.85 -3.91
CA LYS A 111 1.64 24.59 -4.08
C LYS A 111 1.39 26.00 -4.58
N THR A 112 0.53 26.16 -5.60
CA THR A 112 0.18 27.47 -6.16
C THR A 112 -0.46 28.40 -5.12
N LYS A 113 -1.32 27.84 -4.25
CA LYS A 113 -1.96 28.61 -3.17
C LYS A 113 -0.98 28.95 -2.04
N ASN A 114 0.11 28.22 -1.89
CA ASN A 114 1.04 28.34 -0.76
C ASN A 114 2.50 28.35 -1.23
N PRO A 115 2.94 29.38 -1.98
CA PRO A 115 4.29 29.40 -2.58
C PRO A 115 5.42 29.35 -1.57
N GLY A 116 5.22 29.87 -0.35
CA GLY A 116 6.24 29.87 0.71
C GLY A 116 6.57 28.47 1.25
N ILE A 117 5.67 27.49 1.10
CA ILE A 117 5.85 26.10 1.59
C ILE A 117 5.80 25.07 0.48
N GLN A 118 5.80 25.46 -0.79
CA GLN A 118 5.66 24.54 -1.93
C GLN A 118 6.71 23.42 -1.93
N HIS A 119 7.90 23.67 -1.38
CA HIS A 119 9.02 22.75 -1.35
C HIS A 119 8.83 21.58 -0.38
N VAL A 120 7.97 21.70 0.65
CA VAL A 120 7.69 20.65 1.63
C VAL A 120 6.38 19.86 1.34
N ILE A 121 5.55 20.36 0.44
CA ILE A 121 4.28 19.70 0.09
C ILE A 121 4.47 18.27 -0.42
N PRO A 122 5.49 17.93 -1.25
CA PRO A 122 5.75 16.55 -1.66
C PRO A 122 6.01 15.61 -0.47
N ASP A 123 6.77 16.04 0.53
CA ASP A 123 7.04 15.23 1.72
C ASP A 123 5.77 15.01 2.54
N TRP A 124 4.93 16.02 2.69
CA TRP A 124 3.65 15.90 3.39
C TRP A 124 2.68 14.96 2.69
N SER A 125 2.70 14.92 1.35
CA SER A 125 1.89 13.95 0.61
C SER A 125 2.37 12.51 0.84
N GLN A 126 3.69 12.29 0.92
CA GLN A 126 4.26 10.98 1.26
C GLN A 126 3.85 10.53 2.66
N HIS A 127 3.88 11.43 3.66
CA HIS A 127 3.41 11.13 5.01
C HIS A 127 1.93 10.71 5.00
N THR A 128 1.09 11.45 4.28
CA THR A 128 -0.33 11.14 4.12
C THR A 128 -0.55 9.79 3.45
N ASN A 129 0.17 9.52 2.35
CA ASN A 129 0.08 8.25 1.62
C ASN A 129 0.45 7.06 2.52
N GLY A 130 1.53 7.18 3.31
CA GLY A 130 1.94 6.17 4.28
C GLY A 130 0.87 5.89 5.36
N MET A 131 0.15 6.92 5.82
CA MET A 131 -0.97 6.74 6.76
C MET A 131 -2.11 5.93 6.13
N HIS A 132 -2.50 6.22 4.88
CA HIS A 132 -3.52 5.46 4.16
C HIS A 132 -3.13 3.98 4.03
N GLN A 133 -1.90 3.71 3.60
CA GLN A 133 -1.36 2.36 3.45
C GLN A 133 -1.45 1.57 4.77
N PHE A 134 -1.02 2.20 5.86
CA PHE A 134 -1.00 1.56 7.18
C PHE A 134 -2.40 1.27 7.71
N ILE A 135 -3.33 2.23 7.59
CA ILE A 135 -4.72 2.07 8.03
C ILE A 135 -5.40 0.96 7.22
N ALA A 136 -5.31 1.00 5.88
CA ALA A 136 -5.90 -0.04 5.04
C ALA A 136 -5.35 -1.43 5.35
N TRP A 137 -4.02 -1.54 5.50
CA TRP A 137 -3.37 -2.80 5.84
C TRP A 137 -3.89 -3.36 7.17
N THR A 138 -3.91 -2.53 8.21
CA THR A 138 -4.39 -2.94 9.54
C THR A 138 -5.87 -3.33 9.51
N ALA A 139 -6.70 -2.56 8.79
CA ALA A 139 -8.13 -2.83 8.68
C ALA A 139 -8.43 -4.13 7.93
N LEU A 140 -7.72 -4.42 6.83
CA LEU A 140 -7.86 -5.68 6.10
C LEU A 140 -7.47 -6.89 6.97
N GLU A 141 -6.40 -6.77 7.77
CA GLU A 141 -6.00 -7.86 8.67
C GLU A 141 -6.98 -8.09 9.83
N LEU A 142 -7.67 -7.06 10.30
CA LEU A 142 -8.74 -7.21 11.28
C LEU A 142 -9.94 -8.00 10.75
N GLU A 143 -10.13 -8.03 9.43
CA GLU A 143 -11.16 -8.84 8.75
C GLU A 143 -10.65 -10.25 8.37
N GLY A 144 -9.45 -10.63 8.79
CA GLY A 144 -8.86 -11.95 8.54
C GLY A 144 -8.13 -12.09 7.21
N LEU A 145 -7.94 -11.01 6.47
CA LEU A 145 -7.05 -10.98 5.31
C LEU A 145 -5.59 -10.86 5.75
N GLY A 146 -4.68 -11.51 5.05
CA GLY A 146 -3.27 -11.20 5.14
C GLY A 146 -2.90 -10.17 4.07
N ALA A 147 -1.85 -9.38 4.33
CA ALA A 147 -1.37 -8.44 3.32
C ALA A 147 0.14 -8.21 3.39
N ASN A 148 0.71 -7.70 2.29
CA ASN A 148 2.09 -7.25 2.22
C ASN A 148 2.20 -6.03 1.30
N LEU A 149 3.07 -5.09 1.66
CA LEU A 149 3.27 -3.85 0.93
C LEU A 149 4.46 -4.00 -0.03
N GLN A 150 4.26 -3.63 -1.29
CA GLN A 150 5.23 -3.69 -2.36
C GLN A 150 5.47 -2.32 -2.99
N HIS A 151 6.65 -2.12 -3.61
CA HIS A 151 7.08 -0.83 -4.14
C HIS A 151 7.68 -0.98 -5.55
N TYR A 152 6.93 -1.58 -6.49
CA TYR A 152 7.36 -1.73 -7.88
C TYR A 152 7.30 -0.42 -8.68
N SER A 153 6.78 0.64 -8.08
CA SER A 153 6.74 2.00 -8.63
C SER A 153 8.13 2.62 -8.92
N PHE A 154 9.23 2.04 -8.42
CA PHE A 154 10.58 2.44 -8.81
C PHE A 154 10.89 2.18 -10.30
N MET A 155 10.15 1.29 -10.94
CA MET A 155 10.22 1.06 -12.39
C MET A 155 9.25 2.00 -13.10
N ALA A 156 9.78 3.01 -13.78
CA ALA A 156 8.96 4.04 -14.45
C ALA A 156 8.00 3.45 -15.48
N ASP A 157 8.45 2.45 -16.28
CA ASP A 157 7.62 1.78 -17.28
C ASP A 157 6.46 1.00 -16.62
N PHE A 158 6.68 0.37 -15.46
CA PHE A 158 5.60 -0.29 -14.71
C PHE A 158 4.49 0.69 -14.32
N SER A 159 4.86 1.83 -13.75
CA SER A 159 3.88 2.86 -13.37
C SER A 159 3.12 3.39 -14.58
N LYS A 160 3.79 3.60 -15.71
CA LYS A 160 3.17 4.04 -16.97
C LYS A 160 2.18 3.00 -17.51
N GLU A 161 2.57 1.73 -17.58
CA GLU A 161 1.69 0.66 -18.07
C GLU A 161 0.48 0.46 -17.16
N VAL A 162 0.64 0.62 -15.83
CA VAL A 162 -0.48 0.60 -14.87
C VAL A 162 -1.48 1.71 -15.19
N LEU A 163 -1.04 2.95 -15.41
CA LEU A 163 -1.93 4.05 -15.77
C LEU A 163 -2.66 3.78 -17.10
N GLU A 164 -1.97 3.26 -18.09
CA GLU A 164 -2.52 2.95 -19.42
C GLU A 164 -3.52 1.78 -19.34
N ALA A 165 -3.18 0.71 -18.61
CA ALA A 165 -3.99 -0.52 -18.53
C ALA A 165 -5.39 -0.30 -17.96
N TRP A 166 -5.55 0.69 -17.09
CA TRP A 166 -6.83 1.05 -16.44
C TRP A 166 -7.30 2.46 -16.78
N ASN A 167 -6.73 3.11 -17.81
CA ASN A 167 -7.07 4.45 -18.27
C ASN A 167 -7.14 5.47 -17.10
N LEU A 168 -6.14 5.44 -16.22
CA LEU A 168 -6.06 6.32 -15.06
C LEU A 168 -5.46 7.68 -15.46
N PRO A 169 -5.79 8.77 -14.72
CA PRO A 169 -5.23 10.09 -15.01
C PRO A 169 -3.70 10.11 -14.95
N ARG A 170 -3.06 10.74 -15.92
CA ARG A 170 -1.59 10.87 -15.98
C ARG A 170 -1.00 11.71 -14.84
N THR A 171 -1.84 12.46 -14.13
CA THR A 171 -1.45 13.23 -12.94
C THR A 171 -1.28 12.35 -11.71
N TRP A 172 -1.69 11.08 -11.76
CA TRP A 172 -1.55 10.17 -10.63
C TRP A 172 -0.17 9.50 -10.64
N VAL A 173 0.56 9.66 -9.56
CA VAL A 173 1.88 9.04 -9.35
C VAL A 173 1.71 7.84 -8.45
N LEU A 174 2.05 6.65 -8.96
CA LEU A 174 1.98 5.38 -8.21
C LEU A 174 3.08 5.33 -7.14
N HIS A 175 2.70 5.04 -5.89
CA HIS A 175 3.63 4.93 -4.77
C HIS A 175 3.87 3.48 -4.35
N SER A 176 2.80 2.72 -4.13
CA SER A 176 2.92 1.37 -3.59
C SER A 176 1.75 0.48 -4.00
N GLN A 177 1.94 -0.82 -3.77
CA GLN A 177 1.00 -1.89 -4.03
C GLN A 177 0.79 -2.68 -2.75
N LEU A 178 -0.40 -2.62 -2.14
CA LEU A 178 -0.77 -3.44 -0.99
C LEU A 178 -1.46 -4.71 -1.50
N VAL A 179 -0.70 -5.78 -1.57
CA VAL A 179 -1.20 -7.12 -1.98
C VAL A 179 -1.93 -7.74 -0.81
N PHE A 180 -3.12 -8.30 -1.04
CA PHE A 180 -3.92 -8.92 0.02
C PHE A 180 -4.65 -10.18 -0.46
N GLY A 181 -4.98 -11.05 0.50
CA GLY A 181 -5.73 -12.28 0.26
C GLY A 181 -5.88 -13.09 1.54
N GLN A 182 -6.60 -14.21 1.46
CA GLN A 182 -6.70 -15.12 2.60
C GLN A 182 -5.34 -15.80 2.83
N PRO A 183 -4.78 -15.76 4.06
CA PRO A 183 -3.57 -16.49 4.39
C PRO A 183 -3.75 -18.01 4.21
N ALA A 184 -2.79 -18.68 3.56
CA ALA A 184 -2.88 -20.13 3.32
C ALA A 184 -2.86 -20.94 4.63
N ASP A 185 -2.04 -20.50 5.60
CA ASP A 185 -1.82 -21.20 6.88
C ASP A 185 -2.23 -20.35 8.10
N GLY A 186 -3.17 -19.41 7.90
CA GLY A 186 -3.52 -18.39 8.88
C GLY A 186 -2.49 -17.26 8.98
N LEU A 187 -2.82 -16.23 9.75
CA LEU A 187 -1.91 -15.10 10.01
C LEU A 187 -0.81 -15.56 10.97
N LYS A 188 0.33 -15.92 10.42
CA LYS A 188 1.52 -16.32 11.19
C LYS A 188 2.70 -15.46 10.83
N ARG A 189 3.43 -15.00 11.83
CA ARG A 189 4.71 -14.30 11.64
C ARG A 189 5.76 -15.29 11.13
N SER A 190 6.40 -14.98 10.03
CA SER A 190 7.53 -15.76 9.53
C SER A 190 8.82 -15.53 10.35
N ARG A 191 8.89 -14.40 11.08
CA ARG A 191 10.01 -14.02 11.95
C ARG A 191 9.47 -13.24 13.15
N GLU A 192 10.11 -13.38 14.30
CA GLU A 192 9.88 -12.49 15.43
C GLU A 192 10.28 -11.05 15.07
N ARG A 193 9.53 -10.09 15.61
CA ARG A 193 9.91 -8.68 15.48
C ARG A 193 11.10 -8.41 16.40
N THR A 194 12.11 -7.79 15.85
CA THR A 194 13.21 -7.21 16.62
C THR A 194 12.98 -5.70 16.78
N TYR A 195 13.36 -5.16 17.92
CA TYR A 195 13.20 -3.76 18.23
C TYR A 195 14.55 -3.15 18.62
N ALA A 196 14.88 -2.01 18.05
CA ALA A 196 15.97 -1.20 18.57
C ALA A 196 15.55 -0.63 19.95
N PRO A 197 16.51 -0.31 20.84
CA PRO A 197 16.22 0.25 22.15
C PRO A 197 15.31 1.49 22.07
N LEU A 198 14.26 1.52 22.90
CA LEU A 198 13.28 2.60 22.83
C LEU A 198 13.86 3.93 23.33
N GLU A 199 14.76 3.90 24.29
CA GLU A 199 15.48 5.07 24.83
C GLU A 199 16.33 5.80 23.78
N GLU A 200 16.75 5.11 22.71
CA GLU A 200 17.45 5.71 21.58
C GLU A 200 16.48 6.36 20.58
N ARG A 201 15.22 5.92 20.55
CA ARG A 201 14.21 6.30 19.56
C ARG A 201 13.16 7.27 20.07
N VAL A 202 12.94 7.28 21.39
CA VAL A 202 11.95 8.15 22.04
C VAL A 202 12.66 8.93 23.15
N LYS A 203 12.51 10.25 23.15
CA LYS A 203 12.94 11.13 24.23
C LYS A 203 11.73 11.79 24.84
N PHE A 204 11.61 11.72 26.16
CA PHE A 204 10.59 12.43 26.91
C PHE A 204 11.27 13.61 27.64
N ILE A 205 10.90 14.84 27.27
CA ILE A 205 11.53 16.07 27.78
C ILE A 205 10.44 16.88 28.48
N GLY A 206 10.73 17.36 29.68
CA GLY A 206 9.79 18.19 30.47
C GLY A 206 9.01 17.41 31.53
N SER A 207 9.46 16.20 31.88
CA SER A 207 8.97 15.43 33.04
C SER A 207 9.84 15.65 34.25
#